data_4bcbb90fc02096c30d8b98e36ea7961c
#
_entry.id   4bcbb90fc02096c30d8b98e36ea7961c
#
_cell.length_a   1.000
_cell.length_b   1.000
_cell.length_c   1.000
_cell.angle_alpha   90.00
_cell.angle_beta   90.00
_cell.angle_gamma   90.00
#
_symmetry.space_group_name_H-M   'P 1'
#
loop_
_entity.id
_entity.type
_entity.pdbx_description
1 polymer ?
#
loop_
_entity_poly.entity_id
_entity_poly.type
_entity_poly.pdbx_seq_one_letter_code
_entity_poly.pdbx_strand_id
1 'polypeptide(L)'
;RDRRNAAVAGMDKAAEKEVLAEMDLPDDVVELRTSMRQLYRKLDKTWEWAENNYHHLTIDQQHAGLVAVNAFWKDFAQHDPAKPFLSRNFAEASRTFPEMLLALAVLDLPFEAGKHQTQFEGPRMKLVPANSMVVFHEEVRSVEVPVVQHPGVLVSQNFFRHGDRTRQENGESVDKYVVDEFLVHTVYGCQVAITNPTSSRQKINALLQIPQGALPVLNSQATHTVHLSLEPYHTQTLEYHFYFPAAGQAPHFPVHVAKNEEFIAAAPPVVLTVVEKPTKLDTQSWDYVSQHGSSEDVLSFLDKNNVNALNLDRIAWRMSDAAMFEAVIRK
;
A
#
# COMPACT_ATOMS: atom_id res chain seq x y z
N ARG A 1 -5.69 37.87 -14.61
CA ARG A 1 -5.43 36.47 -15.00
C ARG A 1 -6.05 35.48 -14.01
N ASP A 2 -5.96 35.72 -12.69
CA ASP A 2 -6.53 34.82 -11.65
C ASP A 2 -8.05 34.73 -11.67
N ARG A 3 -8.76 35.79 -12.07
CA ARG A 3 -10.23 35.77 -12.18
C ARG A 3 -10.76 34.88 -13.32
N ARG A 4 -10.00 34.69 -14.40
CA ARG A 4 -10.41 33.78 -15.50
C ARG A 4 -10.26 32.31 -15.12
N ASN A 5 -9.18 31.95 -14.43
CA ASN A 5 -8.96 30.57 -13.99
C ASN A 5 -9.94 30.13 -12.88
N ALA A 6 -10.37 31.05 -12.02
CA ALA A 6 -11.41 30.79 -11.02
C ALA A 6 -12.81 30.63 -11.69
N ALA A 7 -13.09 31.38 -12.77
CA ALA A 7 -14.36 31.28 -13.50
C ALA A 7 -14.49 29.96 -14.28
N VAL A 8 -13.39 29.47 -14.89
CA VAL A 8 -13.41 28.19 -15.63
C VAL A 8 -13.55 27.00 -14.65
N ALA A 9 -12.86 27.04 -13.50
CA ALA A 9 -13.02 26.00 -12.47
C ALA A 9 -14.42 26.01 -11.81
N GLY A 10 -15.06 27.17 -11.75
CA GLY A 10 -16.42 27.32 -11.24
C GLY A 10 -17.50 26.87 -12.24
N MET A 11 -17.27 27.07 -13.53
CA MET A 11 -18.20 26.64 -14.59
C MET A 11 -18.24 25.12 -14.74
N ASP A 12 -17.10 24.43 -14.64
CA ASP A 12 -17.05 22.96 -14.66
C ASP A 12 -17.83 22.34 -13.48
N LYS A 13 -17.72 22.92 -12.29
CA LYS A 13 -18.45 22.44 -11.10
C LYS A 13 -19.95 22.75 -11.13
N ALA A 14 -20.35 23.85 -11.75
CA ALA A 14 -21.76 24.21 -11.89
C ALA A 14 -22.46 23.35 -12.95
N ALA A 15 -21.84 23.14 -14.10
CA ALA A 15 -22.33 22.25 -15.14
C ALA A 15 -22.41 20.78 -14.66
N GLU A 16 -21.45 20.33 -13.84
CA GLU A 16 -21.45 19.00 -13.25
C GLU A 16 -22.57 18.82 -12.21
N LYS A 17 -22.93 19.87 -11.48
CA LYS A 17 -24.05 19.86 -10.54
C LYS A 17 -25.43 19.89 -11.23
N GLU A 18 -25.55 20.60 -12.32
CA GLU A 18 -26.79 20.73 -13.07
C GLU A 18 -27.14 19.42 -13.81
N VAL A 19 -26.14 18.73 -14.37
CA VAL A 19 -26.31 17.42 -15.01
C VAL A 19 -26.60 16.30 -13.97
N LEU A 20 -26.18 16.46 -12.73
CA LEU A 20 -26.46 15.50 -11.65
C LEU A 20 -27.86 15.67 -11.02
N ALA A 21 -28.47 16.83 -11.16
CA ALA A 21 -29.80 17.13 -10.57
C ALA A 21 -30.98 16.69 -11.47
N GLU A 22 -30.73 16.39 -12.74
CA GLU A 22 -31.79 16.09 -13.70
C GLU A 22 -32.02 14.62 -14.03
N MET A 23 -31.28 13.68 -13.42
CA MET A 23 -31.48 12.27 -13.71
C MET A 23 -31.66 11.46 -12.42
N ASP A 24 -32.89 11.06 -12.17
CA ASP A 24 -33.27 9.95 -11.28
C ASP A 24 -32.73 8.66 -11.90
N LEU A 25 -31.44 8.37 -11.68
CA LEU A 25 -30.77 7.19 -12.20
C LEU A 25 -30.87 6.06 -11.17
N PRO A 26 -31.12 4.80 -11.61
CA PRO A 26 -31.09 3.64 -10.75
C PRO A 26 -29.74 3.53 -9.99
N ASP A 27 -29.79 3.02 -8.75
CA ASP A 27 -28.62 2.91 -7.84
C ASP A 27 -27.43 2.18 -8.46
N ASP A 28 -27.68 1.17 -9.30
CA ASP A 28 -26.67 0.41 -10.05
C ASP A 28 -25.90 1.29 -11.05
N VAL A 29 -26.58 2.28 -11.67
CA VAL A 29 -25.94 3.23 -12.60
C VAL A 29 -25.11 4.28 -11.84
N VAL A 30 -25.54 4.65 -10.63
CA VAL A 30 -24.78 5.55 -9.75
C VAL A 30 -23.52 4.85 -9.26
N GLU A 31 -23.62 3.56 -8.91
CA GLU A 31 -22.49 2.74 -8.48
C GLU A 31 -21.50 2.50 -9.62
N LEU A 32 -22.00 2.27 -10.84
CA LEU A 32 -21.15 2.14 -12.05
C LEU A 32 -20.44 3.46 -12.38
N ARG A 33 -21.10 4.60 -12.26
CA ARG A 33 -20.48 5.93 -12.45
C ARG A 33 -19.44 6.24 -11.36
N THR A 34 -19.69 5.82 -10.14
CA THR A 34 -18.73 5.99 -9.04
C THR A 34 -17.50 5.12 -9.26
N SER A 35 -17.68 3.88 -9.73
CA SER A 35 -16.56 3.00 -10.10
C SER A 35 -15.83 3.48 -11.36
N MET A 36 -16.54 4.03 -12.36
CA MET A 36 -15.90 4.65 -13.51
C MET A 36 -15.16 5.94 -13.13
N ARG A 37 -15.66 6.74 -12.19
CA ARG A 37 -14.92 7.90 -11.64
C ARG A 37 -13.66 7.48 -10.89
N GLN A 38 -13.64 6.30 -10.25
CA GLN A 38 -12.42 5.75 -9.65
C GLN A 38 -11.41 5.28 -10.71
N LEU A 39 -11.88 4.73 -11.84
CA LEU A 39 -11.05 4.36 -12.99
C LEU A 39 -10.49 5.58 -13.73
N TYR A 40 -11.24 6.68 -13.78
CA TYR A 40 -10.85 7.96 -14.39
C TYR A 40 -10.56 9.03 -13.34
N ARG A 41 -10.14 8.64 -12.15
CA ARG A 41 -9.58 9.58 -11.17
C ARG A 41 -8.51 10.39 -11.92
N LYS A 42 -8.71 11.71 -12.02
CA LYS A 42 -7.67 12.63 -12.48
C LYS A 42 -6.41 12.24 -11.70
N LEU A 43 -5.52 11.57 -12.35
CA LEU A 43 -4.21 11.26 -11.79
C LEU A 43 -3.63 12.64 -11.46
N ASP A 44 -3.50 12.93 -10.17
CA ASP A 44 -2.97 14.20 -9.71
C ASP A 44 -1.65 14.45 -10.43
N LYS A 45 -1.67 15.45 -11.35
CA LYS A 45 -0.50 15.96 -12.06
C LYS A 45 0.53 14.86 -12.36
N THR A 46 0.13 13.87 -13.16
CA THR A 46 1.07 12.85 -13.62
C THR A 46 2.19 13.53 -14.38
N TRP A 47 3.34 12.89 -14.41
CA TRP A 47 4.45 13.31 -15.25
C TRP A 47 4.01 13.48 -16.71
N GLU A 48 3.10 12.63 -17.18
CA GLU A 48 2.46 12.69 -18.48
C GLU A 48 1.64 13.98 -18.67
N TRP A 49 0.90 14.41 -17.62
CA TRP A 49 0.25 15.71 -17.64
C TRP A 49 1.28 16.85 -17.68
N ALA A 50 2.39 16.73 -16.96
CA ALA A 50 3.47 17.71 -16.96
C ALA A 50 4.15 17.85 -18.33
N GLU A 51 4.37 16.74 -19.05
CA GLU A 51 4.88 16.77 -20.42
C GLU A 51 3.97 17.55 -21.37
N ASN A 52 2.67 17.28 -21.34
CA ASN A 52 1.68 17.94 -22.19
C ASN A 52 1.38 19.38 -21.79
N ASN A 53 1.63 19.76 -20.56
CA ASN A 53 1.27 21.07 -20.01
C ASN A 53 2.47 21.84 -19.45
N TYR A 54 3.70 21.42 -19.74
CA TYR A 54 4.92 22.03 -19.22
C TYR A 54 4.98 23.55 -19.41
N HIS A 55 4.56 24.04 -20.58
CA HIS A 55 4.51 25.46 -20.92
C HIS A 55 3.47 26.28 -20.15
N HIS A 56 2.53 25.61 -19.46
CA HIS A 56 1.54 26.23 -18.58
C HIS A 56 1.94 26.22 -17.11
N LEU A 57 3.02 25.51 -16.77
CA LEU A 57 3.52 25.44 -15.40
C LEU A 57 4.22 26.75 -15.02
N THR A 58 4.18 27.12 -13.76
CA THR A 58 4.98 28.21 -13.23
C THR A 58 6.47 27.84 -13.24
N ILE A 59 7.37 28.83 -13.23
CA ILE A 59 8.82 28.60 -13.35
C ILE A 59 9.34 27.66 -12.27
N ASP A 60 8.83 27.78 -11.04
CA ASP A 60 9.16 26.91 -9.92
C ASP A 60 8.66 25.47 -10.08
N GLN A 61 7.64 25.25 -10.94
CA GLN A 61 7.12 23.93 -11.30
C GLN A 61 7.75 23.35 -12.58
N GLN A 62 8.41 24.16 -13.39
CA GLN A 62 9.07 23.77 -14.65
C GLN A 62 10.48 23.22 -14.46
N HIS A 63 10.92 23.02 -13.24
CA HIS A 63 12.25 22.53 -12.98
C HIS A 63 12.31 20.98 -12.97
N ALA A 64 13.51 20.47 -12.73
CA ALA A 64 13.98 19.10 -12.80
C ALA A 64 13.13 17.99 -12.08
N GLY A 65 11.86 18.24 -11.82
CA GLY A 65 10.97 17.22 -11.25
C GLY A 65 10.68 16.05 -12.20
N LEU A 66 10.82 16.21 -13.53
CA LEU A 66 10.65 15.13 -14.49
C LEU A 66 11.79 14.11 -14.43
N VAL A 67 13.00 14.58 -14.16
CA VAL A 67 14.20 13.77 -14.08
C VAL A 67 14.82 13.93 -12.70
N ALA A 68 14.99 12.83 -11.98
CA ALA A 68 15.75 12.86 -10.73
C ALA A 68 17.24 12.70 -11.01
N VAL A 69 18.09 13.47 -10.31
CA VAL A 69 19.53 13.25 -10.37
C VAL A 69 19.84 11.89 -9.76
N ASN A 70 20.37 10.97 -10.59
CA ASN A 70 20.72 9.60 -10.23
C ASN A 70 21.95 9.13 -11.03
N ALA A 71 22.40 7.90 -10.80
CA ALA A 71 23.59 7.39 -11.47
C ALA A 71 23.40 7.25 -12.99
N PHE A 72 22.21 6.93 -13.47
CA PHE A 72 21.93 6.85 -14.92
C PHE A 72 22.17 8.19 -15.63
N TRP A 73 21.58 9.28 -15.10
CA TRP A 73 21.73 10.62 -15.70
C TRP A 73 23.14 11.17 -15.54
N LYS A 74 23.83 10.77 -14.49
CA LYS A 74 25.25 11.06 -14.32
C LYS A 74 26.10 10.36 -15.39
N ASP A 75 25.84 9.07 -15.65
CA ASP A 75 26.50 8.32 -16.72
C ASP A 75 26.26 8.97 -18.08
N PHE A 76 25.01 9.40 -18.35
CA PHE A 76 24.65 10.09 -19.58
C PHE A 76 25.41 11.43 -19.74
N ALA A 77 25.46 12.22 -18.68
CA ALA A 77 26.15 13.51 -18.69
C ALA A 77 27.68 13.37 -18.88
N GLN A 78 28.26 12.24 -18.48
CA GLN A 78 29.69 11.95 -18.61
C GLN A 78 30.04 11.10 -19.85
N HIS A 79 29.03 10.72 -20.65
CA HIS A 79 29.17 9.84 -21.77
C HIS A 79 29.99 10.48 -22.88
N ASP A 80 30.87 9.69 -23.51
CA ASP A 80 31.61 10.04 -24.72
C ASP A 80 30.70 9.87 -25.96
N PRO A 81 30.30 10.95 -26.67
CA PRO A 81 29.37 10.85 -27.79
C PRO A 81 29.89 9.99 -28.98
N ALA A 82 31.18 9.64 -28.98
CA ALA A 82 31.75 8.75 -29.99
C ALA A 82 31.48 7.27 -29.76
N LYS A 83 30.88 6.91 -28.63
CA LYS A 83 30.59 5.52 -28.22
C LYS A 83 29.09 5.31 -27.98
N PRO A 84 28.57 4.08 -28.19
CA PRO A 84 27.20 3.80 -27.86
C PRO A 84 26.95 4.01 -26.37
N PHE A 85 25.85 4.70 -26.01
CA PHE A 85 25.44 4.89 -24.64
C PHE A 85 24.60 3.71 -24.14
N LEU A 86 25.15 2.93 -23.24
CA LEU A 86 24.44 1.86 -22.52
C LEU A 86 24.84 1.94 -21.03
N SER A 87 23.90 2.32 -20.18
CA SER A 87 24.15 2.41 -18.74
C SER A 87 23.59 1.19 -18.02
N ARG A 88 24.37 0.64 -17.08
CA ARG A 88 23.93 -0.40 -16.15
C ARG A 88 22.98 0.15 -15.07
N ASN A 89 22.93 1.47 -14.92
CA ASN A 89 22.14 2.16 -13.89
C ASN A 89 20.74 2.53 -14.39
N PHE A 90 20.26 1.92 -15.48
CA PHE A 90 18.94 2.19 -16.07
C PHE A 90 17.80 2.03 -15.05
N ALA A 91 17.92 1.09 -14.09
CA ALA A 91 16.94 0.88 -13.03
C ALA A 91 16.61 2.15 -12.22
N GLU A 92 17.60 3.03 -12.01
CA GLU A 92 17.38 4.27 -11.28
C GLU A 92 16.53 5.28 -12.06
N ALA A 93 16.50 5.22 -13.38
CA ALA A 93 15.70 6.06 -14.25
C ALA A 93 14.30 5.47 -14.55
N SER A 94 13.94 4.32 -13.99
CA SER A 94 12.65 3.65 -14.19
C SER A 94 11.60 3.95 -13.11
N ARG A 95 11.83 4.93 -12.25
CA ARG A 95 10.96 5.27 -11.10
C ARG A 95 9.63 5.87 -11.52
N THR A 96 9.61 6.61 -12.63
CA THR A 96 8.41 7.16 -13.22
C THR A 96 8.35 6.80 -14.69
N PHE A 97 7.15 6.64 -15.25
CA PHE A 97 6.99 6.26 -16.66
C PHE A 97 7.64 7.28 -17.63
N PRO A 98 7.45 8.61 -17.49
CA PRO A 98 8.12 9.57 -18.36
C PRO A 98 9.64 9.57 -18.25
N GLU A 99 10.20 9.44 -17.05
CA GLU A 99 11.64 9.34 -16.85
C GLU A 99 12.19 8.08 -17.53
N MET A 100 11.48 6.95 -17.39
CA MET A 100 11.84 5.70 -18.04
C MET A 100 11.82 5.81 -19.57
N LEU A 101 10.78 6.44 -20.15
CA LEU A 101 10.72 6.67 -21.60
C LEU A 101 11.85 7.56 -22.09
N LEU A 102 12.16 8.64 -21.36
CA LEU A 102 13.29 9.52 -21.69
C LEU A 102 14.61 8.75 -21.59
N ALA A 103 14.80 7.94 -20.57
CA ALA A 103 15.98 7.10 -20.40
C ALA A 103 16.12 6.09 -21.56
N LEU A 104 15.02 5.45 -21.97
CA LEU A 104 15.02 4.57 -23.15
C LEU A 104 15.35 5.30 -24.44
N ALA A 105 14.90 6.53 -24.57
CA ALA A 105 15.15 7.34 -25.77
C ALA A 105 16.62 7.75 -25.93
N VAL A 106 17.38 7.87 -24.84
CA VAL A 106 18.81 8.22 -24.89
C VAL A 106 19.74 7.00 -24.90
N LEU A 107 19.22 5.79 -24.68
CA LEU A 107 19.99 4.57 -24.81
C LEU A 107 20.14 4.18 -26.28
N ASP A 108 21.34 3.78 -26.67
CA ASP A 108 21.61 3.25 -28.02
C ASP A 108 21.12 1.81 -28.17
N LEU A 109 19.81 1.64 -28.07
CA LEU A 109 19.09 0.40 -28.31
C LEU A 109 18.44 0.44 -29.69
N PRO A 110 18.29 -0.71 -30.36
CA PRO A 110 17.57 -0.77 -31.65
C PRO A 110 16.09 -0.39 -31.43
N PHE A 111 15.54 0.43 -32.31
CA PHE A 111 14.14 0.87 -32.22
C PHE A 111 13.16 -0.30 -32.37
N GLU A 112 13.51 -1.30 -33.21
CA GLU A 112 12.76 -2.55 -33.33
C GLU A 112 13.59 -3.70 -32.77
N ALA A 113 12.98 -4.47 -31.88
CA ALA A 113 13.61 -5.66 -31.34
C ALA A 113 13.70 -6.76 -32.39
N GLY A 114 14.90 -7.35 -32.55
CA GLY A 114 15.06 -8.59 -33.31
C GLY A 114 14.37 -9.76 -32.58
N LYS A 115 14.16 -10.85 -33.33
CA LYS A 115 13.55 -12.06 -32.78
C LYS A 115 14.56 -12.77 -31.87
N HIS A 116 14.41 -12.58 -30.55
CA HIS A 116 15.21 -13.27 -29.54
C HIS A 116 14.88 -14.77 -29.48
N GLN A 117 15.86 -15.60 -29.14
CA GLN A 117 15.65 -17.01 -28.91
C GLN A 117 15.55 -17.27 -27.40
N THR A 118 14.49 -17.95 -27.00
CA THR A 118 14.26 -18.34 -25.59
C THR A 118 14.14 -19.86 -25.49
N GLN A 119 14.80 -20.45 -24.52
CA GLN A 119 14.72 -21.85 -24.17
C GLN A 119 14.44 -21.98 -22.68
N PHE A 120 13.53 -22.87 -22.31
CA PHE A 120 13.19 -23.14 -20.91
C PHE A 120 13.61 -24.57 -20.55
N GLU A 121 14.36 -24.70 -19.45
CA GLU A 121 14.76 -25.96 -18.84
C GLU A 121 14.29 -25.96 -17.37
N GLY A 122 13.06 -26.42 -17.13
CA GLY A 122 12.41 -26.28 -15.83
C GLY A 122 12.28 -24.81 -15.43
N PRO A 123 12.80 -24.39 -14.26
CA PRO A 123 12.74 -23.01 -13.81
C PRO A 123 13.78 -22.08 -14.47
N ARG A 124 14.66 -22.61 -15.31
CA ARG A 124 15.73 -21.84 -15.96
C ARG A 124 15.28 -21.39 -17.35
N MET A 125 15.45 -20.11 -17.61
CA MET A 125 15.28 -19.52 -18.94
C MET A 125 16.67 -19.18 -19.51
N LYS A 126 16.95 -19.67 -20.71
CA LYS A 126 18.10 -19.25 -21.50
C LYS A 126 17.62 -18.29 -22.59
N LEU A 127 18.11 -17.07 -22.55
CA LEU A 127 17.81 -16.03 -23.54
C LEU A 127 19.03 -15.77 -24.39
N VAL A 128 18.91 -15.89 -25.70
CA VAL A 128 19.93 -15.50 -26.66
C VAL A 128 19.40 -14.28 -27.42
N PRO A 129 19.95 -13.09 -27.13
CA PRO A 129 19.48 -11.86 -27.77
C PRO A 129 19.91 -11.79 -29.23
N ALA A 130 19.03 -11.27 -30.09
CA ALA A 130 19.35 -11.03 -31.51
C ALA A 130 20.11 -9.70 -31.73
N ASN A 131 19.98 -8.78 -30.77
CA ASN A 131 20.64 -7.47 -30.77
C ASN A 131 20.80 -6.97 -29.33
N SER A 132 21.43 -5.80 -29.16
CA SER A 132 21.62 -5.17 -27.85
C SER A 132 20.30 -5.04 -27.11
N MET A 133 20.31 -5.37 -25.83
CA MET A 133 19.15 -5.28 -24.94
C MET A 133 19.59 -4.88 -23.54
N VAL A 134 18.69 -4.27 -22.80
CA VAL A 134 18.83 -4.04 -21.36
C VAL A 134 17.90 -5.00 -20.63
N VAL A 135 18.45 -5.73 -19.67
CA VAL A 135 17.67 -6.59 -18.77
C VAL A 135 17.53 -5.86 -17.43
N PHE A 136 16.31 -5.50 -17.11
CA PHE A 136 15.96 -4.94 -15.82
C PHE A 136 15.47 -6.07 -14.91
N HIS A 137 16.03 -6.19 -13.72
CA HIS A 137 15.59 -7.14 -12.72
C HIS A 137 15.76 -6.55 -11.33
N GLU A 138 14.97 -7.04 -10.41
CA GLU A 138 15.03 -6.71 -9.00
C GLU A 138 15.57 -7.92 -8.23
N GLU A 139 16.55 -7.69 -7.36
CA GLU A 139 17.15 -8.73 -6.55
C GLU A 139 17.00 -8.39 -5.07
N VAL A 140 16.40 -9.31 -4.31
CA VAL A 140 16.28 -9.20 -2.85
C VAL A 140 17.49 -9.88 -2.23
N ARG A 141 18.29 -9.13 -1.49
CA ARG A 141 19.50 -9.61 -0.81
C ARG A 141 19.32 -9.56 0.71
N SER A 142 19.90 -10.54 1.39
CA SER A 142 20.05 -10.46 2.85
C SER A 142 21.02 -9.35 3.21
N VAL A 143 20.62 -8.47 4.11
CA VAL A 143 21.46 -7.39 4.64
C VAL A 143 21.57 -7.57 6.14
N GLU A 144 22.81 -7.51 6.67
CA GLU A 144 22.99 -7.33 8.11
C GLU A 144 22.52 -5.92 8.46
N VAL A 145 21.57 -5.84 9.39
CA VAL A 145 21.00 -4.56 9.81
C VAL A 145 22.03 -3.81 10.63
N PRO A 146 22.66 -2.75 10.09
CA PRO A 146 23.54 -1.93 10.90
C PRO A 146 22.72 -1.22 11.98
N VAL A 147 23.28 -1.06 13.16
CA VAL A 147 22.68 -0.23 14.20
C VAL A 147 22.73 1.23 13.75
N VAL A 148 21.67 1.68 13.14
CA VAL A 148 21.55 3.08 12.69
C VAL A 148 21.19 3.93 13.91
N GLN A 149 22.13 4.72 14.38
CA GLN A 149 21.94 5.56 15.57
C GLN A 149 20.87 6.66 15.36
N HIS A 150 20.69 7.12 14.13
CA HIS A 150 19.69 8.15 13.76
C HIS A 150 19.06 7.79 12.41
N PRO A 151 18.01 7.00 12.39
CA PRO A 151 17.34 6.68 11.14
C PRO A 151 16.72 7.97 10.56
N GLY A 152 17.06 8.27 9.31
CA GLY A 152 16.48 9.41 8.58
C GLY A 152 14.99 9.24 8.28
N VAL A 153 14.44 8.05 8.55
CA VAL A 153 13.05 7.66 8.33
C VAL A 153 12.64 6.68 9.42
N LEU A 154 11.42 6.79 9.92
CA LEU A 154 10.84 5.85 10.86
C LEU A 154 9.93 4.86 10.12
N VAL A 155 10.01 3.58 10.48
CA VAL A 155 9.22 2.52 9.86
C VAL A 155 8.53 1.72 10.95
N SER A 156 7.22 1.53 10.80
CA SER A 156 6.44 0.62 11.63
C SER A 156 5.56 -0.29 10.77
N GLN A 157 5.27 -1.47 11.27
CA GLN A 157 4.37 -2.43 10.62
C GLN A 157 3.46 -3.06 11.66
N ASN A 158 2.17 -3.15 11.32
CA ASN A 158 1.15 -3.75 12.16
C ASN A 158 0.29 -4.68 11.31
N PHE A 159 -0.16 -5.79 11.91
CA PHE A 159 -0.98 -6.77 11.23
C PHE A 159 -2.43 -6.63 11.69
N PHE A 160 -3.37 -6.77 10.76
CA PHE A 160 -4.80 -6.75 11.03
C PHE A 160 -5.52 -7.86 10.27
N ARG A 161 -6.66 -8.29 10.76
CA ARG A 161 -7.53 -9.23 10.05
C ARG A 161 -8.37 -8.46 9.05
N HIS A 162 -8.39 -8.91 7.80
CA HIS A 162 -9.24 -8.31 6.78
C HIS A 162 -10.72 -8.47 7.15
N GLY A 163 -11.47 -7.36 7.09
CA GLY A 163 -12.88 -7.31 7.51
C GLY A 163 -13.13 -7.18 9.02
N ASP A 164 -12.07 -7.16 9.87
CA ASP A 164 -12.16 -6.97 11.32
C ASP A 164 -11.01 -6.05 11.79
N ARG A 165 -11.03 -4.82 11.29
CA ARG A 165 -9.93 -3.86 11.47
C ARG A 165 -10.08 -2.96 12.68
N THR A 166 -11.29 -2.77 13.19
CA THR A 166 -11.56 -1.83 14.27
C THR A 166 -12.31 -2.51 15.40
N ARG A 167 -12.11 -2.01 16.60
CA ARG A 167 -12.89 -2.34 17.79
C ARG A 167 -13.41 -1.08 18.44
N GLN A 168 -14.52 -1.19 19.16
CA GLN A 168 -15.04 -0.08 19.96
C GLN A 168 -14.42 -0.12 21.35
N GLU A 169 -13.77 0.98 21.73
CA GLU A 169 -13.27 1.19 23.10
C GLU A 169 -13.79 2.54 23.60
N ASN A 170 -14.52 2.54 24.71
CA ASN A 170 -15.07 3.76 25.32
C ASN A 170 -15.90 4.64 24.36
N GLY A 171 -16.55 4.03 23.36
CA GLY A 171 -17.34 4.75 22.35
C GLY A 171 -16.54 5.29 21.16
N GLU A 172 -15.22 5.07 21.13
CA GLU A 172 -14.35 5.41 20.00
C GLU A 172 -13.97 4.16 19.21
N SER A 173 -13.84 4.31 17.91
CA SER A 173 -13.36 3.25 17.03
C SER A 173 -11.83 3.25 17.02
N VAL A 174 -11.24 2.18 17.53
CA VAL A 174 -9.79 2.00 17.64
C VAL A 174 -9.34 0.87 16.70
N ASP A 175 -8.17 0.99 16.09
CA ASP A 175 -7.62 -0.06 15.26
C ASP A 175 -7.34 -1.33 16.06
N LYS A 176 -7.73 -2.48 15.48
CA LYS A 176 -7.55 -3.81 16.07
C LYS A 176 -6.41 -4.52 15.34
N TYR A 177 -5.27 -4.62 15.99
CA TYR A 177 -4.11 -5.32 15.45
C TYR A 177 -4.02 -6.75 15.99
N VAL A 178 -3.53 -7.65 15.14
CA VAL A 178 -3.25 -9.04 15.48
C VAL A 178 -1.80 -9.15 15.92
N VAL A 179 -1.58 -9.56 17.15
CA VAL A 179 -0.24 -9.66 17.75
C VAL A 179 0.11 -11.08 18.21
N ASP A 180 -0.88 -11.93 18.44
CA ASP A 180 -0.68 -13.24 19.05
C ASP A 180 -0.71 -14.40 18.05
N GLU A 181 -1.87 -14.65 17.44
CA GLU A 181 -2.12 -15.83 16.61
C GLU A 181 -2.80 -15.46 15.31
N PHE A 182 -2.35 -16.13 14.27
CA PHE A 182 -2.93 -16.03 12.93
C PHE A 182 -3.64 -17.35 12.62
N LEU A 183 -4.82 -17.28 12.01
CA LEU A 183 -5.59 -18.46 11.63
C LEU A 183 -5.28 -18.84 10.18
N VAL A 184 -5.19 -20.15 9.92
CA VAL A 184 -5.13 -20.64 8.54
C VAL A 184 -6.36 -20.20 7.75
N HIS A 185 -6.21 -20.06 6.44
CA HIS A 185 -7.29 -19.70 5.50
C HIS A 185 -8.03 -18.38 5.82
N THR A 186 -7.44 -17.54 6.64
CA THR A 186 -7.96 -16.22 6.97
C THR A 186 -7.10 -15.15 6.33
N VAL A 187 -7.73 -14.17 5.69
CA VAL A 187 -7.01 -13.06 5.05
C VAL A 187 -6.58 -12.04 6.09
N TYR A 188 -5.30 -11.71 6.08
CA TYR A 188 -4.70 -10.67 6.89
C TYR A 188 -4.12 -9.57 6.03
N GLY A 189 -4.01 -8.38 6.57
CA GLY A 189 -3.27 -7.28 6.00
C GLY A 189 -2.11 -6.88 6.90
N CYS A 190 -1.06 -6.35 6.30
CA CYS A 190 -0.02 -5.62 6.99
C CYS A 190 -0.13 -4.15 6.62
N GLN A 191 -0.27 -3.30 7.61
CA GLN A 191 -0.18 -1.85 7.49
C GLN A 191 1.23 -1.42 7.81
N VAL A 192 1.85 -0.75 6.87
CA VAL A 192 3.21 -0.20 7.00
C VAL A 192 3.11 1.32 7.03
N ALA A 193 3.58 1.94 8.10
CA ALA A 193 3.68 3.39 8.19
C ALA A 193 5.15 3.81 8.10
N ILE A 194 5.45 4.69 7.14
CA ILE A 194 6.78 5.23 6.90
C ILE A 194 6.71 6.74 7.11
N THR A 195 7.46 7.23 8.09
CA THR A 195 7.44 8.63 8.50
C THR A 195 8.79 9.29 8.22
N ASN A 196 8.75 10.43 7.58
CA ASN A 196 9.89 11.31 7.42
C ASN A 196 9.92 12.33 8.57
N PRO A 197 10.77 12.16 9.60
CA PRO A 197 10.86 13.11 10.72
C PRO A 197 11.75 14.32 10.41
N THR A 198 12.30 14.40 9.20
CA THR A 198 13.26 15.46 8.83
C THR A 198 12.58 16.63 8.14
N SER A 199 13.25 17.77 8.10
CA SER A 199 12.81 18.99 7.40
C SER A 199 13.05 18.94 5.88
N SER A 200 13.61 17.87 5.35
CA SER A 200 13.90 17.71 3.92
C SER A 200 13.07 16.59 3.31
N ARG A 201 12.70 16.75 2.03
CA ARG A 201 12.03 15.68 1.26
C ARG A 201 12.95 14.46 1.14
N GLN A 202 12.41 13.28 1.40
CA GLN A 202 13.12 12.01 1.29
C GLN A 202 12.59 11.19 0.11
N LYS A 203 13.48 10.86 -0.83
CA LYS A 203 13.20 9.89 -1.91
C LYS A 203 13.78 8.56 -1.48
N ILE A 204 12.92 7.56 -1.31
CA ILE A 204 13.27 6.27 -0.72
C ILE A 204 12.59 5.12 -1.46
N ASN A 205 13.13 3.94 -1.28
CA ASN A 205 12.56 2.70 -1.77
C ASN A 205 12.16 1.84 -0.56
N ALA A 206 10.90 1.42 -0.51
CA ALA A 206 10.39 0.53 0.53
C ALA A 206 10.19 -0.88 -0.05
N LEU A 207 10.88 -1.88 0.49
CA LEU A 207 10.70 -3.27 0.14
C LEU A 207 9.67 -3.91 1.06
N LEU A 208 8.55 -4.35 0.47
CA LEU A 208 7.49 -5.08 1.12
C LEU A 208 7.59 -6.56 0.76
N GLN A 209 7.50 -7.45 1.75
CA GLN A 209 7.49 -8.89 1.55
C GLN A 209 6.39 -9.51 2.41
N ILE A 210 5.65 -10.49 1.86
CA ILE A 210 4.72 -11.27 2.67
C ILE A 210 5.48 -12.25 3.57
N PRO A 211 4.87 -12.73 4.68
CA PRO A 211 5.49 -13.72 5.54
C PRO A 211 5.85 -15.02 4.78
N GLN A 212 6.87 -15.70 5.25
CA GLN A 212 7.26 -16.99 4.68
C GLN A 212 6.12 -18.00 4.81
N GLY A 213 5.85 -18.70 3.71
CA GLY A 213 4.75 -19.69 3.65
C GLY A 213 3.36 -19.11 3.44
N ALA A 214 3.21 -17.79 3.45
CA ALA A 214 1.96 -17.12 3.10
C ALA A 214 1.79 -17.00 1.57
N LEU A 215 0.55 -16.79 1.13
CA LEU A 215 0.19 -16.53 -0.25
C LEU A 215 -0.41 -15.12 -0.39
N PRO A 216 -0.01 -14.34 -1.40
CA PRO A 216 -0.53 -13.00 -1.60
C PRO A 216 -1.98 -13.03 -2.12
N VAL A 217 -2.78 -12.06 -1.70
CA VAL A 217 -4.18 -11.87 -2.13
C VAL A 217 -4.49 -10.39 -2.32
N LEU A 218 -5.67 -10.06 -2.85
CA LEU A 218 -6.16 -8.70 -3.04
C LEU A 218 -5.14 -7.80 -3.79
N ASN A 219 -4.64 -8.30 -4.93
CA ASN A 219 -3.64 -7.63 -5.78
C ASN A 219 -2.28 -7.39 -5.12
N SER A 220 -2.01 -8.01 -3.98
CA SER A 220 -0.69 -7.97 -3.36
C SER A 220 0.28 -8.92 -4.06
N GLN A 221 1.58 -8.61 -3.98
CA GLN A 221 2.66 -9.43 -4.52
C GLN A 221 3.46 -10.06 -3.37
N ALA A 222 4.11 -11.19 -3.64
CA ALA A 222 4.96 -11.85 -2.64
C ALA A 222 6.12 -10.95 -2.20
N THR A 223 6.67 -10.20 -3.14
CA THR A 223 7.71 -9.19 -2.92
C THR A 223 7.41 -8.00 -3.82
N HIS A 224 7.45 -6.80 -3.28
CA HIS A 224 7.15 -5.58 -4.02
C HIS A 224 7.96 -4.40 -3.48
N THR A 225 8.61 -3.67 -4.38
CA THR A 225 9.30 -2.43 -4.04
C THR A 225 8.43 -1.23 -4.42
N VAL A 226 8.25 -0.33 -3.48
CA VAL A 226 7.52 0.92 -3.67
C VAL A 226 8.48 2.10 -3.59
N HIS A 227 8.48 2.92 -4.65
CA HIS A 227 9.26 4.15 -4.67
C HIS A 227 8.43 5.28 -4.07
N LEU A 228 8.96 5.92 -3.03
CA LEU A 228 8.26 6.95 -2.27
C LEU A 228 9.02 8.26 -2.30
N SER A 229 8.26 9.36 -2.37
CA SER A 229 8.77 10.71 -2.16
C SER A 229 8.02 11.32 -0.97
N LEU A 230 8.64 11.25 0.20
CA LEU A 230 8.04 11.73 1.44
C LEU A 230 8.38 13.21 1.67
N GLU A 231 7.36 14.03 1.78
CA GLU A 231 7.51 15.42 2.18
C GLU A 231 8.05 15.52 3.63
N PRO A 232 8.62 16.67 4.01
CA PRO A 232 9.04 16.92 5.39
C PRO A 232 7.89 16.66 6.38
N TYR A 233 8.19 15.96 7.48
CA TYR A 233 7.26 15.67 8.58
C TYR A 233 5.98 14.93 8.14
N HIS A 234 6.05 14.19 7.03
CA HIS A 234 4.93 13.45 6.48
C HIS A 234 5.05 11.95 6.74
N THR A 235 3.88 11.31 6.96
CA THR A 235 3.76 9.86 7.08
C THR A 235 2.98 9.33 5.89
N GLN A 236 3.49 8.29 5.26
CA GLN A 236 2.79 7.54 4.22
C GLN A 236 2.52 6.13 4.69
N THR A 237 1.28 5.67 4.46
CA THR A 237 0.86 4.32 4.80
C THR A 237 0.75 3.48 3.55
N LEU A 238 1.28 2.26 3.60
CA LEU A 238 1.18 1.23 2.58
C LEU A 238 0.50 0.01 3.18
N GLU A 239 -0.19 -0.77 2.35
CA GLU A 239 -0.85 -2.00 2.79
C GLU A 239 -0.62 -3.11 1.78
N TYR A 240 -0.48 -4.35 2.28
CA TYR A 240 -0.46 -5.56 1.50
C TYR A 240 -1.18 -6.67 2.25
N HIS A 241 -1.73 -7.65 1.50
CA HIS A 241 -2.60 -8.68 2.04
C HIS A 241 -2.11 -10.08 1.69
N PHE A 242 -2.30 -10.99 2.62
CA PHE A 242 -1.87 -12.38 2.51
C PHE A 242 -2.76 -13.30 3.34
N TYR A 243 -2.64 -14.61 3.12
CA TYR A 243 -3.20 -15.62 4.00
C TYR A 243 -2.24 -16.80 4.14
N PHE A 244 -2.42 -17.58 5.19
CA PHE A 244 -1.63 -18.78 5.44
C PHE A 244 -2.41 -20.03 5.03
N PRO A 245 -1.86 -20.90 4.15
CA PRO A 245 -2.48 -22.16 3.80
C PRO A 245 -2.27 -23.27 4.83
N ALA A 246 -1.26 -23.16 5.71
CA ALA A 246 -0.91 -24.17 6.72
C ALA A 246 -0.50 -23.53 8.04
N ALA A 247 -0.72 -24.24 9.15
CA ALA A 247 -0.28 -23.84 10.48
C ALA A 247 1.24 -24.02 10.66
N GLY A 248 1.83 -23.23 11.54
CA GLY A 248 3.26 -23.28 11.87
C GLY A 248 3.83 -21.93 12.28
N GLN A 249 5.15 -21.84 12.35
CA GLN A 249 5.86 -20.59 12.58
C GLN A 249 6.23 -19.97 11.23
N ALA A 250 5.78 -18.76 11.00
CA ALA A 250 6.02 -18.02 9.77
C ALA A 250 6.93 -16.82 10.04
N PRO A 251 8.23 -16.88 9.74
CA PRO A 251 9.08 -15.70 9.79
C PRO A 251 8.53 -14.62 8.87
N HIS A 252 8.42 -13.41 9.39
CA HIS A 252 8.08 -12.26 8.59
C HIS A 252 9.34 -11.42 8.34
N PHE A 253 9.59 -11.16 7.07
CA PHE A 253 10.66 -10.26 6.67
C PHE A 253 10.21 -8.83 6.93
N PRO A 254 10.91 -8.06 7.78
CA PRO A 254 10.50 -6.70 8.08
C PRO A 254 10.61 -5.82 6.84
N VAL A 255 9.77 -4.79 6.79
CA VAL A 255 9.86 -3.79 5.73
C VAL A 255 11.22 -3.10 5.81
N HIS A 256 11.94 -3.11 4.72
CA HIS A 256 13.23 -2.44 4.57
C HIS A 256 13.06 -1.16 3.77
N VAL A 257 13.74 -0.12 4.21
CA VAL A 257 13.78 1.16 3.50
C VAL A 257 15.22 1.45 3.10
N ALA A 258 15.41 1.72 1.82
CA ALA A 258 16.69 2.10 1.24
C ALA A 258 16.61 3.49 0.59
N LYS A 259 17.74 4.18 0.57
CA LYS A 259 17.94 5.43 -0.16
C LYS A 259 19.23 5.32 -0.95
N ASN A 260 19.16 5.57 -2.26
CA ASN A 260 20.31 5.42 -3.16
C ASN A 260 21.00 4.05 -3.02
N GLU A 261 20.21 2.98 -2.93
CA GLU A 261 20.65 1.59 -2.73
C GLU A 261 21.27 1.28 -1.35
N GLU A 262 21.40 2.27 -0.48
CA GLU A 262 21.88 2.08 0.89
C GLU A 262 20.69 1.85 1.83
N PHE A 263 20.82 0.83 2.70
CA PHE A 263 19.86 0.56 3.75
C PHE A 263 19.86 1.68 4.78
N ILE A 264 18.68 2.23 5.10
CA ILE A 264 18.54 3.34 6.05
C ILE A 264 17.64 3.02 7.25
N ALA A 265 16.63 2.18 7.09
CA ALA A 265 15.71 1.80 8.16
C ALA A 265 14.99 0.48 7.86
N ALA A 266 14.57 -0.22 8.90
CA ALA A 266 13.66 -1.35 8.82
C ALA A 266 12.69 -1.37 10.00
N ALA A 267 11.55 -2.03 9.80
CA ALA A 267 10.71 -2.44 10.92
C ALA A 267 11.37 -3.59 11.70
N PRO A 268 10.99 -3.84 12.96
CA PRO A 268 11.51 -4.97 13.71
C PRO A 268 11.05 -6.31 13.09
N PRO A 269 11.93 -7.33 13.04
CA PRO A 269 11.55 -8.65 12.57
C PRO A 269 10.57 -9.33 13.54
N VAL A 270 9.60 -10.06 13.00
CA VAL A 270 8.57 -10.77 13.78
C VAL A 270 8.43 -12.20 13.25
N VAL A 271 8.21 -13.16 14.16
CA VAL A 271 7.80 -14.51 13.80
C VAL A 271 6.33 -14.65 14.14
N LEU A 272 5.51 -14.95 13.14
CA LEU A 272 4.06 -15.07 13.28
C LEU A 272 3.70 -16.52 13.61
N THR A 273 2.86 -16.71 14.64
CA THR A 273 2.35 -18.02 15.02
C THR A 273 1.04 -18.27 14.31
N VAL A 274 1.03 -19.27 13.42
CA VAL A 274 -0.15 -19.64 12.64
C VAL A 274 -0.77 -20.91 13.20
N VAL A 275 -2.06 -20.88 13.50
CA VAL A 275 -2.80 -21.97 14.13
C VAL A 275 -4.05 -22.34 13.32
N GLU A 276 -4.50 -23.61 13.43
CA GLU A 276 -5.74 -24.06 12.79
C GLU A 276 -6.97 -23.56 13.54
N LYS A 277 -6.89 -23.48 14.86
CA LYS A 277 -7.96 -22.99 15.72
C LYS A 277 -7.36 -22.02 16.74
N PRO A 278 -8.10 -20.97 17.13
CA PRO A 278 -7.64 -20.05 18.17
C PRO A 278 -7.33 -20.81 19.45
N THR A 279 -6.12 -20.64 19.98
CA THR A 279 -5.74 -21.18 21.29
C THR A 279 -5.88 -20.11 22.37
N LYS A 280 -5.76 -18.85 22.00
CA LYS A 280 -6.02 -17.69 22.85
C LYS A 280 -7.37 -17.09 22.46
N LEU A 281 -8.35 -17.30 23.31
CA LEU A 281 -9.67 -16.68 23.18
C LEU A 281 -9.65 -15.36 23.93
N ASP A 282 -10.04 -14.29 23.26
CA ASP A 282 -10.33 -13.03 23.94
C ASP A 282 -11.66 -13.15 24.68
N THR A 283 -11.57 -13.66 25.91
CA THR A 283 -12.73 -13.88 26.77
C THR A 283 -13.40 -12.58 27.24
N GLN A 284 -12.77 -11.44 26.98
CA GLN A 284 -13.31 -10.11 27.29
C GLN A 284 -13.96 -9.42 26.10
N SER A 285 -13.86 -9.99 24.89
CA SER A 285 -14.51 -9.43 23.71
C SER A 285 -16.01 -9.64 23.73
N TRP A 286 -16.79 -8.71 23.10
CA TRP A 286 -18.22 -8.88 22.89
C TRP A 286 -18.55 -10.17 22.14
N ASP A 287 -17.70 -10.54 21.19
CA ASP A 287 -17.84 -11.76 20.40
C ASP A 287 -17.85 -13.01 21.29
N TYR A 288 -16.98 -13.07 22.29
CA TYR A 288 -16.92 -14.19 23.24
C TYR A 288 -18.03 -14.10 24.29
N VAL A 289 -18.15 -12.95 24.96
CA VAL A 289 -19.09 -12.75 26.08
C VAL A 289 -20.54 -12.95 25.62
N SER A 290 -20.91 -12.46 24.43
CA SER A 290 -22.26 -12.62 23.88
C SER A 290 -22.64 -14.09 23.65
N GLN A 291 -21.70 -14.95 23.28
CA GLN A 291 -21.95 -16.35 22.94
C GLN A 291 -21.71 -17.31 24.12
N HIS A 292 -20.65 -17.08 24.89
CA HIS A 292 -20.16 -18.02 25.92
C HIS A 292 -20.22 -17.49 27.35
N GLY A 293 -20.36 -16.18 27.56
CA GLY A 293 -20.46 -15.57 28.89
C GLY A 293 -21.75 -15.94 29.60
N SER A 294 -21.74 -15.86 30.95
CA SER A 294 -22.95 -15.95 31.72
C SER A 294 -23.89 -14.74 31.49
N SER A 295 -25.12 -14.82 31.95
CA SER A 295 -26.05 -13.68 31.90
C SER A 295 -25.49 -12.46 32.64
N GLU A 296 -24.80 -12.68 33.77
CA GLU A 296 -24.16 -11.63 34.56
C GLU A 296 -22.98 -11.00 33.81
N ASP A 297 -22.18 -11.81 33.11
CA ASP A 297 -21.07 -11.31 32.30
C ASP A 297 -21.57 -10.42 31.14
N VAL A 298 -22.66 -10.85 30.49
CA VAL A 298 -23.27 -10.06 29.41
C VAL A 298 -23.81 -8.73 29.94
N LEU A 299 -24.55 -8.74 31.04
CA LEU A 299 -25.06 -7.51 31.64
C LEU A 299 -23.94 -6.56 32.09
N SER A 300 -22.90 -7.12 32.73
CA SER A 300 -21.72 -6.35 33.13
C SER A 300 -20.99 -5.75 31.93
N PHE A 301 -20.95 -6.47 30.83
CA PHE A 301 -20.35 -5.96 29.56
C PHE A 301 -21.16 -4.80 28.98
N LEU A 302 -22.51 -4.94 28.98
CA LEU A 302 -23.41 -3.88 28.51
C LEU A 302 -23.32 -2.61 29.39
N ASP A 303 -23.08 -2.77 30.70
CA ASP A 303 -22.90 -1.64 31.62
C ASP A 303 -21.61 -0.83 31.35
N LYS A 304 -20.55 -1.52 30.91
CA LYS A 304 -19.22 -0.93 30.73
C LYS A 304 -19.00 -0.35 29.32
N ASN A 305 -19.86 -0.71 28.39
CA ASN A 305 -19.66 -0.35 26.99
C ASN A 305 -20.88 0.38 26.41
N ASN A 306 -20.66 1.13 25.32
CA ASN A 306 -21.76 1.80 24.63
C ASN A 306 -22.63 0.76 23.89
N VAL A 307 -23.83 0.53 24.40
CA VAL A 307 -24.79 -0.45 23.86
C VAL A 307 -25.13 -0.19 22.39
N ASN A 308 -25.20 1.08 21.98
CA ASN A 308 -25.50 1.44 20.59
C ASN A 308 -24.37 1.08 19.59
N ALA A 309 -23.18 0.84 20.07
CA ALA A 309 -22.04 0.42 19.27
C ALA A 309 -21.89 -1.11 19.19
N LEU A 310 -22.69 -1.85 19.91
CA LEU A 310 -22.61 -3.32 19.99
C LEU A 310 -23.66 -3.96 19.06
N ASN A 311 -23.27 -5.08 18.43
CA ASN A 311 -24.23 -5.90 17.70
C ASN A 311 -25.05 -6.75 18.69
N LEU A 312 -26.24 -6.28 19.03
CA LEU A 312 -27.15 -6.93 19.98
C LEU A 312 -27.81 -8.20 19.39
N ASP A 313 -27.83 -8.39 18.08
CA ASP A 313 -28.36 -9.61 17.46
C ASP A 313 -27.65 -10.87 17.98
N ARG A 314 -26.40 -10.73 18.41
CA ARG A 314 -25.62 -11.84 18.97
C ARG A 314 -26.18 -12.41 20.26
N ILE A 315 -26.95 -11.63 21.03
CA ILE A 315 -27.61 -12.08 22.25
C ILE A 315 -29.11 -12.31 22.08
N ALA A 316 -29.65 -12.18 20.85
CA ALA A 316 -31.07 -12.36 20.58
C ALA A 316 -31.61 -13.72 21.06
N TRP A 317 -30.82 -14.80 20.97
CA TRP A 317 -31.18 -16.12 21.44
C TRP A 317 -31.37 -16.21 22.95
N ARG A 318 -30.74 -15.31 23.73
CA ARG A 318 -30.90 -15.22 25.20
C ARG A 318 -32.17 -14.50 25.60
N MET A 319 -32.83 -13.80 24.69
CA MET A 319 -34.06 -13.04 24.95
C MET A 319 -35.29 -13.96 25.17
N SER A 320 -35.15 -15.26 25.01
CA SER A 320 -36.14 -16.26 25.43
C SER A 320 -36.27 -16.34 26.97
N ASP A 321 -35.25 -15.90 27.71
CA ASP A 321 -35.29 -15.76 29.16
C ASP A 321 -35.89 -14.39 29.55
N ALA A 322 -37.03 -14.41 30.24
CA ALA A 322 -37.76 -13.18 30.61
C ALA A 322 -36.94 -12.26 31.53
N ALA A 323 -36.15 -12.83 32.45
CA ALA A 323 -35.31 -12.03 33.36
C ALA A 323 -34.18 -11.33 32.60
N MET A 324 -33.54 -12.04 31.66
CA MET A 324 -32.49 -11.48 30.77
C MET A 324 -33.07 -10.41 29.88
N PHE A 325 -34.22 -10.66 29.27
CA PHE A 325 -34.90 -9.70 28.42
C PHE A 325 -35.21 -8.38 29.14
N GLU A 326 -35.82 -8.48 30.33
CA GLU A 326 -36.14 -7.31 31.15
C GLU A 326 -34.89 -6.54 31.57
N ALA A 327 -33.81 -7.23 31.92
CA ALA A 327 -32.56 -6.62 32.34
C ALA A 327 -31.87 -5.88 31.17
N VAL A 328 -31.89 -6.45 29.96
CA VAL A 328 -31.29 -5.83 28.76
C VAL A 328 -32.08 -4.61 28.27
N ILE A 329 -33.43 -4.64 28.33
CA ILE A 329 -34.26 -3.49 27.91
C ILE A 329 -34.10 -2.28 28.84
N ARG A 330 -33.71 -2.52 30.10
CA ARG A 330 -33.48 -1.43 31.06
C ARG A 330 -32.13 -0.74 30.93
N LYS A 331 -31.24 -1.28 30.09
CA LYS A 331 -29.89 -0.74 29.77
C LYS A 331 -29.95 0.26 28.65
#